data_d0029bfa7400c9511586c653c9ad6349
#
_entry.id   d0029bfa7400c9511586c653c9ad6349
#
_cell.length_a   1.000
_cell.length_b   1.000
_cell.length_c   1.000
_cell.angle_alpha   90.00
_cell.angle_beta   90.00
_cell.angle_gamma   90.00
#
_symmetry.space_group_name_H-M   'P 1'
#
loop_
_entity.id
_entity.type
_entity.pdbx_description
1 polymer ?
#
loop_
_entity_poly.entity_id
_entity_poly.type
_entity_poly.pdbx_seq_one_letter_code
_entity_poly.pdbx_strand_id
1 'polypeptide(L)'
;EILRCLVGSEMCIRDSLKDEFLMIRDGDGKDADRLRDQLTNYYKQRAKQDYGNLPRVTDRNVLILKYYSFENYFLDPEIMTKIGVVKSVDQFYDILYAKYKEYLYRLVSTKKMLEKLNIAIETRQDIIDNMENIRKYVRGHNLYDIFYGRYKGEKENAILRAYIDAAPRENFDDIFDAIDNFVYFNNRRND
;
A
#
# COMPACT_ATOMS: atom_id res chain seq x y z
N GLU A 1 -0.72 -16.33 -5.87
CA GLU A 1 -1.53 -16.62 -7.11
C GLU A 1 -2.77 -15.73 -7.23
N ILE A 2 -3.45 -15.40 -6.15
CA ILE A 2 -4.68 -14.55 -6.15
C ILE A 2 -4.38 -13.12 -6.61
N LEU A 3 -3.24 -12.55 -6.27
CA LEU A 3 -2.83 -11.19 -6.67
C LEU A 3 -2.46 -11.05 -8.16
N ARG A 4 -2.08 -12.13 -8.84
CA ARG A 4 -1.78 -12.11 -10.28
C ARG A 4 -3.03 -12.09 -11.17
N CYS A 5 -4.16 -12.58 -10.68
CA CYS A 5 -5.44 -12.51 -11.40
C CYS A 5 -6.05 -11.10 -11.47
N LEU A 6 -5.66 -10.19 -10.57
CA LEU A 6 -6.23 -8.84 -10.49
C LEU A 6 -5.65 -7.84 -11.50
N VAL A 7 -4.57 -8.20 -12.22
CA VAL A 7 -3.86 -7.26 -13.11
C VAL A 7 -3.96 -7.60 -14.60
N GLY A 8 -4.53 -8.75 -15.00
CA GLY A 8 -4.24 -9.22 -16.35
C GLY A 8 -5.35 -9.73 -17.25
N SER A 9 -6.56 -10.03 -16.81
CA SER A 9 -7.65 -10.34 -17.76
C SER A 9 -9.03 -10.20 -17.13
N GLU A 10 -9.90 -9.46 -17.80
CA GLU A 10 -11.33 -9.35 -17.46
C GLU A 10 -12.05 -10.71 -17.39
N MET A 11 -11.48 -11.74 -17.99
CA MET A 11 -12.06 -13.08 -18.06
C MET A 11 -11.88 -13.92 -16.78
N CYS A 12 -10.78 -13.75 -16.02
CA CYS A 12 -10.59 -14.49 -14.76
C CYS A 12 -11.50 -14.00 -13.64
N ILE A 13 -11.93 -12.74 -13.66
CA ILE A 13 -12.83 -12.17 -12.67
C ILE A 13 -14.25 -12.72 -12.83
N ARG A 14 -14.66 -13.08 -14.04
CA ARG A 14 -16.03 -13.48 -14.38
C ARG A 14 -16.46 -14.82 -13.78
N ASP A 15 -15.56 -15.78 -13.68
CA ASP A 15 -15.90 -17.16 -13.28
C ASP A 15 -15.67 -17.44 -11.79
N SER A 16 -14.86 -16.62 -11.09
CA SER A 16 -14.46 -16.87 -9.69
C SER A 16 -15.15 -16.00 -8.64
N LEU A 17 -15.90 -14.96 -9.02
CA LEU A 17 -16.51 -14.02 -8.08
C LEU A 17 -18.01 -14.30 -7.83
N LYS A 18 -18.35 -15.57 -7.58
CA LYS A 18 -19.69 -15.90 -7.01
C LYS A 18 -19.77 -15.56 -5.53
N ASP A 19 -18.61 -15.48 -4.86
CA ASP A 19 -18.50 -15.25 -3.42
C ASP A 19 -18.17 -13.80 -3.11
N GLU A 20 -18.48 -13.35 -1.91
CA GLU A 20 -18.10 -12.05 -1.39
C GLU A 20 -16.57 -11.95 -1.29
N PHE A 21 -15.99 -10.80 -1.63
CA PHE A 21 -14.55 -10.59 -1.63
C PHE A 21 -14.18 -9.21 -1.05
N LEU A 22 -12.99 -9.12 -0.51
CA LEU A 22 -12.34 -7.86 -0.16
C LEU A 22 -11.26 -7.54 -1.19
N MET A 23 -11.42 -6.42 -1.90
CA MET A 23 -10.41 -5.88 -2.78
C MET A 23 -9.49 -4.96 -2.02
N ILE A 24 -8.19 -5.25 -2.05
CA ILE A 24 -7.15 -4.38 -1.49
C ILE A 24 -6.40 -3.75 -2.67
N ARG A 25 -6.31 -2.43 -2.68
CA ARG A 25 -5.69 -1.67 -3.76
C ARG A 25 -4.73 -0.61 -3.22
N ASP A 26 -3.63 -0.43 -3.94
CA ASP A 26 -2.67 0.65 -3.71
C ASP A 26 -3.32 2.03 -3.82
N GLY A 27 -2.89 2.95 -2.96
CA GLY A 27 -3.39 4.33 -2.95
C GLY A 27 -2.90 5.17 -4.12
N ASP A 28 -1.73 4.83 -4.71
CA ASP A 28 -1.10 5.54 -5.85
C ASP A 28 -0.95 7.06 -5.61
N GLY A 29 -0.91 7.51 -4.35
CA GLY A 29 -0.90 8.92 -3.98
C GLY A 29 -2.19 9.68 -4.28
N LYS A 30 -3.28 8.97 -4.60
CA LYS A 30 -4.59 9.53 -4.90
C LYS A 30 -5.42 9.72 -3.63
N ASP A 31 -6.56 10.37 -3.78
CA ASP A 31 -7.58 10.46 -2.76
C ASP A 31 -8.28 9.10 -2.61
N ALA A 32 -8.25 8.53 -1.38
CA ALA A 32 -8.73 7.18 -1.12
C ALA A 32 -10.26 7.06 -1.30
N ASP A 33 -11.02 8.07 -0.87
CA ASP A 33 -12.48 8.05 -0.95
C ASP A 33 -12.93 8.15 -2.41
N ARG A 34 -12.34 9.07 -3.16
CA ARG A 34 -12.61 9.20 -4.59
C ARG A 34 -12.28 7.91 -5.36
N LEU A 35 -11.17 7.27 -5.02
CA LEU A 35 -10.76 6.02 -5.69
C LEU A 35 -11.69 4.87 -5.32
N ARG A 36 -12.13 4.79 -4.05
CA ARG A 36 -13.12 3.81 -3.58
C ARG A 36 -14.45 3.99 -4.31
N ASP A 37 -14.95 5.22 -4.41
CA ASP A 37 -16.18 5.55 -5.12
C ASP A 37 -16.11 5.17 -6.60
N GLN A 38 -15.00 5.46 -7.27
CA GLN A 38 -14.81 5.08 -8.67
C GLN A 38 -14.87 3.57 -8.86
N LEU A 39 -14.22 2.79 -8.00
CA LEU A 39 -14.24 1.34 -8.07
C LEU A 39 -15.62 0.77 -7.75
N THR A 40 -16.25 1.24 -6.67
CA THR A 40 -17.58 0.79 -6.29
C THR A 40 -18.61 1.08 -7.40
N ASN A 41 -18.57 2.26 -8.01
CA ASN A 41 -19.44 2.62 -9.12
C ASN A 41 -19.16 1.78 -10.38
N TYR A 42 -17.90 1.51 -10.68
CA TYR A 42 -17.54 0.63 -11.79
C TYR A 42 -18.16 -0.77 -11.63
N TYR A 43 -18.03 -1.39 -10.45
CA TYR A 43 -18.62 -2.70 -10.19
C TYR A 43 -20.15 -2.68 -10.15
N LYS A 44 -20.77 -1.62 -9.61
CA LYS A 44 -22.24 -1.43 -9.67
C LYS A 44 -22.76 -1.37 -11.11
N GLN A 45 -22.03 -0.69 -12.00
CA GLN A 45 -22.41 -0.63 -13.41
C GLN A 45 -22.23 -1.99 -14.11
N ARG A 46 -21.15 -2.70 -13.84
CA ARG A 46 -20.90 -4.05 -14.38
C ARG A 46 -21.94 -5.05 -13.89
N ALA A 47 -22.31 -5.03 -12.61
CA ALA A 47 -23.36 -5.91 -12.08
C ALA A 47 -24.72 -5.72 -12.77
N LYS A 48 -25.05 -4.48 -13.20
CA LYS A 48 -26.27 -4.23 -13.99
C LYS A 48 -26.20 -4.82 -15.40
N GLN A 49 -25.04 -4.87 -16.01
CA GLN A 49 -24.81 -5.43 -17.35
C GLN A 49 -24.83 -6.97 -17.36
N ASP A 50 -24.37 -7.61 -16.28
CA ASP A 50 -24.26 -9.07 -16.17
C ASP A 50 -25.48 -9.75 -15.52
N TYR A 51 -26.66 -9.13 -15.56
CA TYR A 51 -27.94 -9.70 -15.10
C TYR A 51 -27.92 -10.27 -13.66
N GLY A 52 -27.12 -9.68 -12.77
CA GLY A 52 -27.10 -10.06 -11.36
C GLY A 52 -26.19 -11.26 -11.01
N ASN A 53 -25.37 -11.73 -11.95
CA ASN A 53 -24.42 -12.83 -11.70
C ASN A 53 -23.16 -12.39 -10.92
N LEU A 54 -22.93 -11.08 -10.80
CA LEU A 54 -21.81 -10.55 -10.02
C LEU A 54 -22.25 -10.22 -8.57
N PRO A 55 -21.39 -10.47 -7.58
CA PRO A 55 -21.68 -10.11 -6.20
C PRO A 55 -21.89 -8.60 -6.05
N ARG A 56 -22.73 -8.21 -5.10
CA ARG A 56 -22.96 -6.81 -4.79
C ARG A 56 -21.71 -6.21 -4.13
N VAL A 57 -21.04 -5.31 -4.83
CA VAL A 57 -19.88 -4.57 -4.30
C VAL A 57 -20.36 -3.29 -3.62
N THR A 58 -19.91 -3.09 -2.39
CA THR A 58 -20.11 -1.91 -1.56
C THR A 58 -18.77 -1.36 -1.11
N ASP A 59 -18.74 -0.22 -0.42
CA ASP A 59 -17.52 0.39 0.08
C ASP A 59 -16.72 -0.53 1.01
N ARG A 60 -17.39 -1.47 1.70
CA ARG A 60 -16.76 -2.49 2.55
C ARG A 60 -15.95 -3.53 1.78
N ASN A 61 -16.24 -3.68 0.50
CA ASN A 61 -15.51 -4.62 -0.36
C ASN A 61 -14.23 -4.02 -0.94
N VAL A 62 -13.94 -2.74 -0.65
CA VAL A 62 -12.82 -2.02 -1.25
C VAL A 62 -11.99 -1.34 -0.17
N LEU A 63 -10.79 -1.85 0.07
CA LEU A 63 -9.75 -1.17 0.85
C LEU A 63 -8.79 -0.47 -0.10
N ILE A 64 -8.65 0.84 0.04
CA ILE A 64 -7.55 1.60 -0.54
C ILE A 64 -6.50 1.78 0.55
N LEU A 65 -5.28 1.32 0.29
CA LEU A 65 -4.17 1.41 1.24
C LEU A 65 -3.88 2.88 1.60
N LYS A 66 -3.57 3.15 2.88
CA LYS A 66 -3.24 4.51 3.36
C LYS A 66 -1.98 5.08 2.74
N TYR A 67 -1.05 4.20 2.33
CA TYR A 67 0.20 4.57 1.66
C TYR A 67 0.11 4.41 0.15
N TYR A 68 1.18 4.86 -0.55
CA TYR A 68 1.25 4.80 -2.02
C TYR A 68 1.03 3.38 -2.54
N SER A 69 1.72 2.41 -1.95
CA SER A 69 1.62 0.98 -2.26
C SER A 69 1.95 0.14 -1.02
N PHE A 70 1.77 -1.17 -1.11
CA PHE A 70 2.00 -2.08 0.01
C PHE A 70 3.45 -2.05 0.51
N GLU A 71 4.44 -1.87 -0.36
CA GLU A 71 5.84 -1.78 0.01
C GLU A 71 6.15 -0.63 0.98
N ASN A 72 5.36 0.47 0.94
CA ASN A 72 5.56 1.62 1.83
C ASN A 72 5.27 1.33 3.31
N TYR A 73 4.56 0.24 3.63
CA TYR A 73 4.34 -0.18 5.02
C TYR A 73 5.62 -0.66 5.69
N PHE A 74 6.60 -1.16 4.93
CA PHE A 74 7.87 -1.70 5.41
C PHE A 74 8.98 -0.66 5.58
N LEU A 75 8.63 0.63 5.67
CA LEU A 75 9.59 1.74 5.69
C LEU A 75 9.57 2.50 7.04
N ASP A 76 9.37 1.80 8.14
CA ASP A 76 9.51 2.38 9.47
C ASP A 76 10.97 2.24 9.93
N PRO A 77 11.69 3.37 10.19
CA PRO A 77 13.11 3.34 10.49
C PRO A 77 13.44 2.66 11.83
N GLU A 78 12.56 2.71 12.81
CA GLU A 78 12.77 2.07 14.11
C GLU A 78 12.66 0.55 13.98
N ILE A 79 11.64 0.06 13.27
CA ILE A 79 11.46 -1.36 13.01
C ILE A 79 12.61 -1.88 12.15
N MET A 80 12.99 -1.16 11.11
CA MET A 80 14.10 -1.52 10.22
C MET A 80 15.44 -1.59 10.98
N THR A 81 15.64 -0.73 11.97
CA THR A 81 16.80 -0.78 12.86
C THR A 81 16.74 -2.04 13.74
N LYS A 82 15.58 -2.31 14.33
CA LYS A 82 15.37 -3.48 15.22
C LYS A 82 15.65 -4.82 14.54
N ILE A 83 15.28 -4.93 13.26
CA ILE A 83 15.49 -6.17 12.47
C ILE A 83 16.83 -6.18 11.70
N GLY A 84 17.67 -5.15 11.82
CA GLY A 84 19.00 -5.09 11.22
C GLY A 84 19.03 -4.77 9.71
N VAL A 85 17.95 -4.22 9.14
CA VAL A 85 17.94 -3.70 7.75
C VAL A 85 18.81 -2.45 7.66
N VAL A 86 18.78 -1.60 8.67
CA VAL A 86 19.69 -0.47 8.87
C VAL A 86 20.34 -0.55 10.25
N LYS A 87 21.46 0.12 10.48
CA LYS A 87 22.18 0.08 11.76
C LYS A 87 21.58 1.03 12.79
N SER A 88 20.92 2.10 12.32
CA SER A 88 20.27 3.11 13.16
C SER A 88 19.23 3.88 12.36
N VAL A 89 18.32 4.56 13.07
CA VAL A 89 17.36 5.51 12.48
C VAL A 89 18.08 6.63 11.71
N ASP A 90 19.21 7.12 12.23
CA ASP A 90 20.03 8.12 11.53
C ASP A 90 20.55 7.61 10.19
N GLN A 91 21.07 6.38 10.17
CA GLN A 91 21.52 5.76 8.92
C GLN A 91 20.40 5.62 7.89
N PHE A 92 19.17 5.29 8.33
CA PHE A 92 18.02 5.25 7.42
C PHE A 92 17.82 6.59 6.71
N TYR A 93 17.77 7.68 7.47
CA TYR A 93 17.56 9.01 6.92
C TYR A 93 18.73 9.52 6.09
N ASP A 94 19.96 9.18 6.46
CA ASP A 94 21.16 9.51 5.66
C ASP A 94 21.12 8.83 4.28
N ILE A 95 20.77 7.55 4.25
CA ILE A 95 20.61 6.80 3.00
C ILE A 95 19.49 7.40 2.16
N LEU A 96 18.32 7.63 2.77
CA LEU A 96 17.14 8.14 2.06
C LEU A 96 17.40 9.54 1.48
N TYR A 97 18.06 10.43 2.24
CA TYR A 97 18.42 11.77 1.78
C TYR A 97 19.47 11.72 0.66
N ALA A 98 20.48 10.84 0.79
CA ALA A 98 21.45 10.63 -0.29
C ALA A 98 20.78 10.17 -1.58
N LYS A 99 19.84 9.22 -1.48
CA LYS A 99 19.06 8.72 -2.64
C LYS A 99 18.06 9.75 -3.16
N TYR A 100 17.53 10.59 -2.30
CA TYR A 100 16.72 11.73 -2.73
C TYR A 100 17.52 12.66 -3.64
N LYS A 101 18.71 13.08 -3.24
CA LYS A 101 19.61 13.94 -4.04
C LYS A 101 20.10 13.25 -5.31
N GLU A 102 20.25 11.93 -5.30
CA GLU A 102 20.73 11.17 -6.45
C GLU A 102 19.66 11.07 -7.55
N TYR A 103 18.45 10.64 -7.21
CA TYR A 103 17.42 10.37 -8.21
C TYR A 103 15.96 10.50 -7.77
N LEU A 104 15.60 10.33 -6.47
CA LEU A 104 14.19 10.30 -6.05
C LEU A 104 13.48 11.63 -6.36
N TYR A 105 14.17 12.77 -6.29
CA TYR A 105 13.59 14.08 -6.63
C TYR A 105 13.09 14.16 -8.08
N ARG A 106 13.57 13.31 -8.96
CA ARG A 106 13.17 13.27 -10.39
C ARG A 106 11.90 12.45 -10.61
N LEU A 107 11.53 11.58 -9.69
CA LEU A 107 10.37 10.72 -9.83
C LEU A 107 9.09 11.55 -9.95
N VAL A 108 8.21 11.13 -10.86
CA VAL A 108 6.91 11.79 -11.06
C VAL A 108 6.08 11.83 -9.78
N SER A 109 6.10 10.75 -9.00
CA SER A 109 5.40 10.67 -7.71
C SER A 109 5.93 11.69 -6.71
N THR A 110 7.26 11.83 -6.61
CA THR A 110 7.90 12.82 -5.73
C THR A 110 7.55 14.26 -6.15
N LYS A 111 7.66 14.58 -7.44
CA LYS A 111 7.29 15.90 -7.96
C LYS A 111 5.84 16.25 -7.65
N LYS A 112 4.92 15.33 -7.92
CA LYS A 112 3.50 15.51 -7.58
C LYS A 112 3.25 15.71 -6.09
N MET A 113 4.00 15.02 -5.22
CA MET A 113 3.94 15.22 -3.78
C MET A 113 4.37 16.65 -3.40
N LEU A 114 5.53 17.09 -3.87
CA LEU A 114 6.07 18.42 -3.58
C LEU A 114 5.11 19.52 -4.05
N GLU A 115 4.59 19.40 -5.26
CA GLU A 115 3.60 20.33 -5.83
C GLU A 115 2.30 20.34 -5.02
N LYS A 116 1.74 19.15 -4.74
CA LYS A 116 0.47 19.00 -4.01
C LYS A 116 0.52 19.58 -2.59
N LEU A 117 1.64 19.40 -1.91
CA LEU A 117 1.83 19.84 -0.53
C LEU A 117 2.46 21.24 -0.44
N ASN A 118 2.88 21.81 -1.55
CA ASN A 118 3.62 23.06 -1.63
C ASN A 118 4.84 23.08 -0.70
N ILE A 119 5.65 22.02 -0.75
CA ILE A 119 6.86 21.84 0.06
C ILE A 119 8.10 21.69 -0.81
N ALA A 120 9.27 22.02 -0.24
CA ALA A 120 10.59 21.71 -0.80
C ALA A 120 11.35 20.80 0.15
N ILE A 121 12.23 19.96 -0.37
CA ILE A 121 13.14 19.11 0.40
C ILE A 121 14.57 19.52 0.02
N GLU A 122 15.22 20.26 0.89
CA GLU A 122 16.57 20.80 0.71
C GLU A 122 17.57 20.16 1.69
N THR A 123 17.07 19.76 2.85
CA THR A 123 17.87 19.21 3.95
C THR A 123 17.44 17.80 4.33
N ARG A 124 18.31 17.12 5.11
CA ARG A 124 17.95 15.84 5.72
C ARG A 124 16.75 15.97 6.68
N GLN A 125 16.65 17.10 7.37
CA GLN A 125 15.54 17.35 8.29
C GLN A 125 14.20 17.40 7.55
N ASP A 126 14.15 17.97 6.36
CA ASP A 126 12.94 17.99 5.55
C ASP A 126 12.46 16.57 5.16
N ILE A 127 13.39 15.62 4.97
CA ILE A 127 13.03 14.20 4.78
C ILE A 127 12.39 13.64 6.05
N ILE A 128 12.97 13.92 7.22
CA ILE A 128 12.44 13.44 8.51
C ILE A 128 11.03 13.98 8.72
N ASP A 129 10.86 15.28 8.58
CA ASP A 129 9.59 15.99 8.82
C ASP A 129 8.49 15.56 7.82
N ASN A 130 8.88 15.08 6.65
CA ASN A 130 7.95 14.65 5.60
C ASN A 130 7.90 13.14 5.39
N MET A 131 8.41 12.32 6.30
CA MET A 131 8.48 10.87 6.08
C MET A 131 7.11 10.23 5.82
N GLU A 132 6.07 10.64 6.55
CA GLU A 132 4.69 10.17 6.32
C GLU A 132 4.16 10.59 4.95
N ASN A 133 4.46 11.80 4.50
CA ASN A 133 4.11 12.25 3.16
C ASN A 133 4.86 11.45 2.09
N ILE A 134 6.13 11.15 2.32
CA ILE A 134 6.94 10.30 1.43
C ILE A 134 6.31 8.91 1.31
N ARG A 135 5.95 8.28 2.43
CA ARG A 135 5.25 6.98 2.42
C ARG A 135 3.92 7.04 1.68
N LYS A 136 3.18 8.14 1.83
CA LYS A 136 1.84 8.30 1.25
C LYS A 136 1.86 8.62 -0.25
N TYR A 137 2.86 9.36 -0.74
CA TYR A 137 2.81 9.92 -2.08
C TYR A 137 3.94 9.48 -3.01
N VAL A 138 5.03 8.93 -2.48
CA VAL A 138 6.16 8.46 -3.30
C VAL A 138 6.03 6.96 -3.57
N ARG A 139 6.27 6.57 -4.83
CA ARG A 139 6.16 5.18 -5.29
C ARG A 139 7.00 4.23 -4.44
N GLY A 140 6.34 3.25 -3.83
CA GLY A 140 6.93 2.36 -2.85
C GLY A 140 8.04 1.47 -3.38
N HIS A 141 7.90 0.94 -4.57
CA HIS A 141 8.93 0.09 -5.19
C HIS A 141 10.31 0.77 -5.19
N ASN A 142 10.38 2.05 -5.54
CA ASN A 142 11.64 2.79 -5.54
C ASN A 142 12.25 2.97 -4.15
N LEU A 143 11.39 3.19 -3.12
CA LEU A 143 11.83 3.32 -1.73
C LEU A 143 12.24 1.96 -1.16
N TYR A 144 11.48 0.93 -1.46
CA TYR A 144 11.72 -0.44 -1.03
C TYR A 144 13.06 -0.96 -1.55
N ASP A 145 13.34 -0.77 -2.83
CA ASP A 145 14.60 -1.20 -3.45
C ASP A 145 15.86 -0.60 -2.80
N ILE A 146 15.78 0.63 -2.27
CA ILE A 146 16.90 1.25 -1.58
C ILE A 146 17.38 0.40 -0.40
N PHE A 147 16.45 -0.16 0.37
CA PHE A 147 16.75 -0.85 1.61
C PHE A 147 16.69 -2.38 1.48
N TYR A 148 15.76 -2.87 0.71
CA TYR A 148 15.45 -4.30 0.59
C TYR A 148 15.95 -4.93 -0.71
N GLY A 149 16.34 -4.16 -1.71
CA GLY A 149 16.79 -4.65 -3.03
C GLY A 149 17.97 -5.62 -3.00
N ARG A 150 18.74 -5.63 -1.90
CA ARG A 150 19.83 -6.60 -1.64
C ARG A 150 19.35 -7.98 -1.18
N TYR A 151 18.12 -8.08 -0.68
CA TYR A 151 17.52 -9.36 -0.27
C TYR A 151 16.78 -9.99 -1.43
N LYS A 152 16.88 -11.32 -1.60
CA LYS A 152 16.22 -12.06 -2.69
C LYS A 152 15.66 -13.38 -2.17
N GLY A 153 14.51 -13.77 -2.69
CA GLY A 153 13.87 -15.05 -2.41
C GLY A 153 13.60 -15.29 -0.94
N GLU A 154 14.09 -16.40 -0.38
CA GLU A 154 13.85 -16.77 1.02
C GLU A 154 14.39 -15.74 2.03
N LYS A 155 15.50 -15.06 1.71
CA LYS A 155 16.05 -14.02 2.59
C LYS A 155 15.13 -12.79 2.65
N GLU A 156 14.53 -12.42 1.53
CA GLU A 156 13.54 -11.36 1.47
C GLU A 156 12.29 -11.72 2.28
N ASN A 157 11.76 -12.92 2.09
CA ASN A 157 10.62 -13.42 2.87
C ASN A 157 10.91 -13.45 4.38
N ALA A 158 12.11 -13.88 4.77
CA ALA A 158 12.50 -13.93 6.18
C ALA A 158 12.57 -12.53 6.80
N ILE A 159 13.13 -11.55 6.11
CA ILE A 159 13.24 -10.18 6.61
C ILE A 159 11.88 -9.48 6.69
N LEU A 160 10.97 -9.75 5.73
CA LEU A 160 9.61 -9.21 5.75
C LEU A 160 8.79 -9.82 6.90
N ARG A 161 8.93 -11.10 7.18
CA ARG A 161 8.32 -11.74 8.35
C ARG A 161 8.85 -11.12 9.64
N ALA A 162 10.16 -10.96 9.77
CA ALA A 162 10.76 -10.32 10.94
C ALA A 162 10.25 -8.88 11.13
N TYR A 163 10.00 -8.16 10.03
CA TYR A 163 9.40 -6.83 10.09
C TYR A 163 7.97 -6.88 10.64
N ILE A 164 7.13 -7.76 10.11
CA ILE A 164 5.74 -7.93 10.56
C ILE A 164 5.69 -8.33 12.03
N ASP A 165 6.55 -9.26 12.45
CA ASP A 165 6.62 -9.72 13.86
C ASP A 165 7.09 -8.62 14.82
N ALA A 166 7.92 -7.68 14.33
CA ALA A 166 8.46 -6.59 15.13
C ALA A 166 7.59 -5.33 15.14
N ALA A 167 6.73 -5.18 14.14
CA ALA A 167 5.88 -4.02 13.95
C ALA A 167 4.68 -4.03 14.91
N PRO A 168 4.33 -2.89 15.52
CA PRO A 168 3.08 -2.76 16.25
C PRO A 168 1.89 -2.89 15.29
N ARG A 169 0.76 -3.45 15.81
CA ARG A 169 -0.46 -3.68 15.00
C ARG A 169 -0.96 -2.41 14.31
N GLU A 170 -0.80 -1.29 14.99
CA GLU A 170 -1.23 0.05 14.55
C GLU A 170 -0.63 0.46 13.20
N ASN A 171 0.53 -0.10 12.86
CA ASN A 171 1.16 0.18 11.56
C ASN A 171 0.34 -0.36 10.37
N PHE A 172 -0.53 -1.34 10.62
CA PHE A 172 -1.38 -2.02 9.64
C PHE A 172 -2.88 -1.91 9.94
N ASP A 173 -3.30 -0.96 10.79
CA ASP A 173 -4.68 -0.83 11.25
C ASP A 173 -5.69 -0.78 10.11
N ASP A 174 -5.41 -0.01 9.08
CA ASP A 174 -6.30 0.12 7.92
C ASP A 174 -6.55 -1.22 7.22
N ILE A 175 -5.55 -2.10 7.18
CA ILE A 175 -5.66 -3.44 6.59
C ILE A 175 -6.44 -4.37 7.52
N PHE A 176 -6.07 -4.41 8.81
CA PHE A 176 -6.72 -5.27 9.79
C PHE A 176 -8.16 -4.89 10.03
N ASP A 177 -8.45 -3.60 10.15
CA ASP A 177 -9.82 -3.10 10.32
C ASP A 177 -10.70 -3.42 9.12
N ALA A 178 -10.15 -3.33 7.90
CA ALA A 178 -10.88 -3.71 6.70
C ALA A 178 -11.20 -5.21 6.66
N ILE A 179 -10.24 -6.07 7.05
CA ILE A 179 -10.42 -7.52 7.13
C ILE A 179 -11.43 -7.87 8.23
N ASP A 180 -11.27 -7.32 9.43
CA ASP A 180 -12.14 -7.57 10.56
C ASP A 180 -13.59 -7.15 10.25
N ASN A 181 -13.77 -5.97 9.66
CA ASN A 181 -15.09 -5.49 9.23
C ASN A 181 -15.71 -6.39 8.16
N PHE A 182 -14.91 -6.84 7.20
CA PHE A 182 -15.37 -7.72 6.13
C PHE A 182 -15.83 -9.09 6.70
N VAL A 183 -14.99 -9.74 7.54
CA VAL A 183 -15.27 -11.04 8.16
C VAL A 183 -16.45 -10.96 9.12
N TYR A 184 -16.54 -9.91 9.94
CA TYR A 184 -17.62 -9.73 10.90
C TYR A 184 -19.00 -9.63 10.22
N PHE A 185 -19.10 -8.94 9.09
CA PHE A 185 -20.36 -8.83 8.34
C PHE A 185 -20.71 -10.11 7.61
N ASN A 186 -19.75 -10.90 7.18
CA ASN A 186 -20.01 -12.20 6.56
C ASN A 186 -20.58 -13.21 7.58
N ASN A 187 -20.02 -13.24 8.80
CA ASN A 187 -20.50 -14.14 9.86
C ASN A 187 -21.95 -13.83 10.30
N ARG A 188 -22.40 -12.58 10.22
CA ARG A 188 -23.77 -12.20 10.57
C ARG A 188 -24.85 -12.59 9.56
N ARG A 189 -24.46 -12.92 8.33
CA ARG A 189 -25.41 -13.39 7.29
C ARG A 189 -25.67 -14.88 7.33
N ASN A 190 -24.89 -15.63 8.08
CA ASN A 190 -25.01 -17.07 8.21
C ASN A 190 -25.76 -17.49 9.50
N ASP A 191 -26.18 -16.53 10.31
CA ASP A 191 -27.09 -16.70 11.47
C ASP A 191 -28.50 -16.21 11.09
#